data_cec6cdf89ab640e0654fac1ccfbe1436
#
_entry.id   cec6cdf89ab640e0654fac1ccfbe1436
#
_cell.length_a   1.000
_cell.length_b   1.000
_cell.length_c   1.000
_cell.angle_alpha   90.00
_cell.angle_beta   90.00
_cell.angle_gamma   90.00
#
_symmetry.space_group_name_H-M   'P 1'
#
loop_
_entity.id
_entity.type
_entity.pdbx_description
1 polymer ?
#
loop_
_entity_poly.entity_id
_entity_poly.type
_entity_poly.pdbx_seq_one_letter_code
_entity_poly.pdbx_strand_id
1 'polypeptide(L)'
;NRVAFTMDPDYYKAVIKVFVDLYNKKLIYRGARMINWDPEAKTALSDEEVEYREVQGKLYYVKYEIEGSGNEYITIATQRPETIMGDTAVCVHPDDERYQHLKGKKVIIPLVRREVPIIFDEYVDKEFGTGALKITPAHDINDYNLGLKHNLEIIDTLNEDGTLNANARVCVGIDRFEARKKVVELLRQEGL
;
A
#
# COMPACT_ATOMS: atom_id res chain seq x y z
N ASN A 1 -17.23 17.26 -40.73
CA ASN A 1 -17.78 16.17 -41.48
C ASN A 1 -18.47 15.20 -40.52
N ARG A 2 -19.78 15.00 -40.63
CA ARG A 2 -20.56 14.12 -39.74
C ARG A 2 -20.59 12.65 -40.18
N VAL A 3 -19.78 12.29 -41.18
CA VAL A 3 -19.78 10.96 -41.81
C VAL A 3 -18.55 10.14 -41.41
N ALA A 4 -17.62 10.70 -40.64
CA ALA A 4 -16.40 10.01 -40.21
C ALA A 4 -16.32 9.95 -38.68
N PHE A 5 -16.05 8.77 -38.13
CA PHE A 5 -15.91 8.48 -36.71
C PHE A 5 -14.48 8.04 -36.42
N THR A 6 -13.97 8.35 -35.24
CA THR A 6 -12.60 7.98 -34.82
C THR A 6 -12.39 6.46 -34.77
N MET A 7 -13.47 5.67 -34.70
CA MET A 7 -13.44 4.21 -34.71
C MET A 7 -13.54 3.59 -36.10
N ASP A 8 -13.69 4.43 -37.15
CA ASP A 8 -13.74 3.94 -38.53
C ASP A 8 -12.39 3.28 -38.93
N PRO A 9 -12.39 2.28 -39.82
CA PRO A 9 -11.19 1.51 -40.17
C PRO A 9 -10.00 2.34 -40.63
N ASP A 10 -10.22 3.45 -41.32
CA ASP A 10 -9.13 4.31 -41.80
C ASP A 10 -8.54 5.17 -40.68
N TYR A 11 -9.37 5.71 -39.78
CA TYR A 11 -8.89 6.40 -38.59
C TYR A 11 -8.20 5.45 -37.63
N TYR A 12 -8.73 4.23 -37.46
CA TYR A 12 -8.12 3.19 -36.61
C TYR A 12 -6.67 2.89 -37.04
N LYS A 13 -6.39 2.79 -38.34
CA LYS A 13 -5.03 2.57 -38.86
C LYS A 13 -4.08 3.69 -38.43
N ALA A 14 -4.54 4.95 -38.46
CA ALA A 14 -3.73 6.09 -38.04
C ALA A 14 -3.47 6.06 -36.52
N VAL A 15 -4.46 5.71 -35.70
CA VAL A 15 -4.32 5.57 -34.24
C VAL A 15 -3.33 4.48 -33.89
N ILE A 16 -3.44 3.30 -34.51
CA ILE A 16 -2.51 2.18 -34.28
C ILE A 16 -1.08 2.56 -34.70
N LYS A 17 -0.92 3.26 -35.82
CA LYS A 17 0.41 3.71 -36.26
C LYS A 17 1.06 4.62 -35.20
N VAL A 18 0.32 5.61 -34.70
CA VAL A 18 0.81 6.54 -33.67
C VAL A 18 1.16 5.77 -32.38
N PHE A 19 0.30 4.84 -31.97
CA PHE A 19 0.56 4.01 -30.78
C PHE A 19 1.86 3.20 -30.92
N VAL A 20 2.06 2.54 -32.06
CA VAL A 20 3.28 1.76 -32.33
C VAL A 20 4.51 2.66 -32.39
N ASP A 21 4.42 3.84 -33.01
CA ASP A 21 5.51 4.82 -33.06
C ASP A 21 5.92 5.28 -31.66
N LEU A 22 4.95 5.58 -30.78
CA LEU A 22 5.18 5.97 -29.39
C LEU A 22 5.78 4.83 -28.56
N TYR A 23 5.30 3.59 -28.78
CA TYR A 23 5.86 2.41 -28.12
C TYR A 23 7.33 2.17 -28.52
N ASN A 24 7.65 2.26 -29.82
CA ASN A 24 9.02 2.11 -30.32
C ASN A 24 9.96 3.21 -29.79
N LYS A 25 9.44 4.41 -29.55
CA LYS A 25 10.16 5.54 -28.92
C LYS A 25 10.30 5.39 -27.39
N LYS A 26 9.77 4.30 -26.79
CA LYS A 26 9.75 4.07 -25.33
C LYS A 26 8.96 5.10 -24.52
N LEU A 27 8.03 5.80 -25.17
CA LEU A 27 7.14 6.77 -24.52
C LEU A 27 5.86 6.13 -23.95
N ILE A 28 5.55 4.91 -24.39
CA ILE A 28 4.47 4.09 -23.87
C ILE A 28 5.07 2.78 -23.35
N TYR A 29 4.63 2.37 -22.17
CA TYR A 29 5.01 1.09 -21.57
C TYR A 29 3.81 0.50 -20.81
N ARG A 30 3.84 -0.80 -20.58
CA ARG A 30 2.87 -1.48 -19.71
C ARG A 30 3.41 -1.51 -18.28
N GLY A 31 2.63 -0.99 -17.34
CA GLY A 31 3.00 -0.97 -15.93
C GLY A 31 1.77 -0.88 -15.04
N ALA A 32 1.94 -1.22 -13.76
CA ALA A 32 0.94 -0.98 -12.72
C ALA A 32 1.07 0.45 -12.21
N ARG A 33 -0.05 1.06 -11.85
CA ARG A 33 -0.12 2.36 -11.17
C ARG A 33 -1.21 2.32 -10.10
N MET A 34 -1.02 3.13 -9.05
CA MET A 34 -2.09 3.37 -8.09
C MET A 34 -3.20 4.19 -8.75
N ILE A 35 -4.43 3.79 -8.49
CA ILE A 35 -5.65 4.46 -8.97
C ILE A 35 -6.65 4.56 -7.81
N ASN A 36 -7.58 5.51 -7.91
CA ASN A 36 -8.77 5.51 -7.07
C ASN A 36 -9.72 4.43 -7.57
N TRP A 37 -10.22 3.59 -6.67
CA TRP A 37 -11.07 2.46 -6.99
C TRP A 37 -12.34 2.47 -6.16
N ASP A 38 -13.49 2.37 -6.82
CA ASP A 38 -14.78 2.17 -6.17
C ASP A 38 -15.10 0.66 -6.08
N PRO A 39 -15.11 0.08 -4.88
CA PRO A 39 -15.37 -1.35 -4.71
C PRO A 39 -16.86 -1.73 -4.87
N GLU A 40 -17.79 -0.78 -4.78
CA GLU A 40 -19.21 -1.03 -5.02
C GLU A 40 -19.51 -1.05 -6.52
N ALA A 41 -19.07 -0.05 -7.26
CA ALA A 41 -19.23 0.01 -8.71
C ALA A 41 -18.19 -0.85 -9.47
N LYS A 42 -17.13 -1.32 -8.79
CA LYS A 42 -16.01 -2.08 -9.35
C LYS A 42 -15.39 -1.38 -10.56
N THR A 43 -15.07 -0.10 -10.39
CA THR A 43 -14.50 0.73 -11.43
C THR A 43 -13.43 1.69 -10.89
N ALA A 44 -12.51 2.06 -11.78
CA ALA A 44 -11.57 3.15 -11.51
C ALA A 44 -12.29 4.50 -11.53
N LEU A 45 -11.86 5.40 -10.66
CA LEU A 45 -12.32 6.78 -10.60
C LEU A 45 -11.21 7.73 -10.99
N SER A 46 -11.55 8.83 -11.67
CA SER A 46 -10.63 9.94 -11.85
C SER A 46 -10.50 10.75 -10.56
N ASP A 47 -9.45 11.56 -10.45
CA ASP A 47 -9.23 12.37 -9.26
C ASP A 47 -10.34 13.40 -9.05
N GLU A 48 -10.99 13.87 -10.13
CA GLU A 48 -12.11 14.80 -10.11
C GLU A 48 -13.41 14.19 -9.57
N GLU A 49 -13.53 12.86 -9.60
CA GLU A 49 -14.70 12.13 -9.09
C GLU A 49 -14.60 11.81 -7.60
N VAL A 50 -13.42 12.03 -7.00
CA VAL A 50 -13.17 11.73 -5.59
C VAL A 50 -13.60 12.89 -4.70
N GLU A 51 -14.57 12.65 -3.84
CA GLU A 51 -14.98 13.58 -2.78
C GLU A 51 -14.29 13.23 -1.45
N TYR A 52 -13.53 14.17 -0.88
CA TYR A 52 -12.92 14.02 0.43
C TYR A 52 -13.90 14.42 1.53
N ARG A 53 -14.07 13.56 2.52
CA ARG A 53 -14.91 13.81 3.70
C ARG A 53 -14.10 13.56 4.96
N GLU A 54 -14.18 14.49 5.90
CA GLU A 54 -13.61 14.29 7.23
C GLU A 54 -14.42 13.24 7.99
N VAL A 55 -13.74 12.22 8.48
CA VAL A 55 -14.33 11.19 9.33
C VAL A 55 -13.51 11.04 10.61
N GLN A 56 -14.19 10.71 11.70
CA GLN A 56 -13.52 10.44 12.96
C GLN A 56 -12.83 9.07 12.90
N GLY A 57 -11.49 9.10 12.73
CA GLY A 57 -10.64 7.90 12.69
C GLY A 57 -10.11 7.52 14.07
N LYS A 58 -9.57 6.31 14.19
CA LYS A 58 -8.79 5.85 15.34
C LYS A 58 -7.37 5.57 14.89
N LEU A 59 -6.41 5.97 15.71
CA LEU A 59 -5.02 5.62 15.54
C LEU A 59 -4.73 4.39 16.41
N TYR A 60 -4.18 3.36 15.81
CA TYR A 60 -3.81 2.11 16.47
C TYR A 60 -2.29 2.03 16.55
N TYR A 61 -1.78 1.64 17.71
CA TYR A 61 -0.37 1.42 17.95
C TYR A 61 -0.13 -0.08 17.97
N VAL A 62 0.69 -0.56 17.04
CA VAL A 62 0.94 -1.99 16.83
C VAL A 62 2.43 -2.28 16.95
N LYS A 63 2.78 -3.31 17.71
CA LYS A 63 4.16 -3.74 17.93
C LYS A 63 4.58 -4.74 16.86
N TYR A 64 5.68 -4.46 16.17
CA TYR A 64 6.32 -5.38 15.24
C TYR A 64 7.61 -5.90 15.88
N GLU A 65 7.72 -7.21 16.02
CA GLU A 65 8.90 -7.87 16.60
C GLU A 65 10.11 -7.66 15.69
N ILE A 66 11.26 -7.31 16.28
CA ILE A 66 12.53 -7.22 15.56
C ILE A 66 13.12 -8.62 15.42
N GLU A 67 13.42 -9.02 14.18
CA GLU A 67 13.96 -10.34 13.86
C GLU A 67 15.20 -10.67 14.73
N GLY A 68 15.17 -11.86 15.35
CA GLY A 68 16.29 -12.39 16.13
C GLY A 68 16.53 -11.72 17.49
N SER A 69 15.72 -10.74 17.88
CA SER A 69 15.90 -10.03 19.16
C SER A 69 15.24 -10.72 20.37
N GLY A 70 14.24 -11.56 20.12
CA GLY A 70 13.50 -12.32 21.12
C GLY A 70 12.47 -11.52 21.92
N ASN A 71 12.65 -10.21 22.12
CA ASN A 71 11.70 -9.37 22.87
C ASN A 71 11.81 -7.86 22.55
N GLU A 72 12.48 -7.49 21.48
CA GLU A 72 12.56 -6.10 21.04
C GLU A 72 11.47 -5.84 19.99
N TYR A 73 10.78 -4.72 20.11
CA TYR A 73 9.68 -4.34 19.22
C TYR A 73 9.86 -2.92 18.72
N ILE A 74 9.48 -2.68 17.47
CA ILE A 74 9.21 -1.34 16.98
C ILE A 74 7.68 -1.12 16.97
N THR A 75 7.23 0.01 17.51
CA THR A 75 5.81 0.34 17.51
C THR A 75 5.49 1.27 16.37
N ILE A 76 4.58 0.85 15.49
CA ILE A 76 4.06 1.70 14.40
C ILE A 76 2.68 2.26 14.80
N ALA A 77 2.32 3.40 14.22
CA ALA A 77 0.99 4.00 14.35
C ALA A 77 0.26 3.93 13.01
N THR A 78 -0.95 3.37 13.00
CA THR A 78 -1.76 3.23 11.77
C THR A 78 -3.24 3.49 12.01
N GLN A 79 -3.91 4.07 11.03
CA GLN A 79 -5.38 4.16 11.00
C GLN A 79 -6.03 2.96 10.28
N ARG A 80 -5.22 2.15 9.59
CA ARG A 80 -5.69 1.05 8.71
C ARG A 80 -5.05 -0.28 9.08
N PRO A 81 -5.32 -0.83 10.28
CA PRO A 81 -4.72 -2.11 10.70
C PRO A 81 -5.11 -3.29 9.81
N GLU A 82 -6.22 -3.20 9.06
CA GLU A 82 -6.63 -4.23 8.10
C GLU A 82 -5.68 -4.41 6.91
N THR A 83 -4.75 -3.46 6.69
CA THR A 83 -3.79 -3.55 5.58
C THR A 83 -2.41 -4.06 6.00
N ILE A 84 -2.14 -4.29 7.28
CA ILE A 84 -0.80 -4.68 7.77
C ILE A 84 -0.30 -5.99 7.14
N MET A 85 -1.19 -6.88 6.73
CA MET A 85 -0.81 -8.12 6.05
C MET A 85 -0.14 -7.88 4.68
N GLY A 86 -0.33 -6.68 4.10
CA GLY A 86 0.30 -6.23 2.87
C GLY A 86 1.58 -5.41 3.07
N ASP A 87 2.02 -5.19 4.31
CA ASP A 87 3.24 -4.41 4.58
C ASP A 87 4.48 -5.09 4.02
N THR A 88 5.36 -4.31 3.41
CA THR A 88 6.59 -4.80 2.80
C THR A 88 7.85 -4.12 3.35
N ALA A 89 7.68 -3.13 4.23
CA ALA A 89 8.75 -2.53 5.03
C ALA A 89 8.17 -1.79 6.24
N VAL A 90 9.05 -1.47 7.19
CA VAL A 90 8.85 -0.38 8.15
C VAL A 90 9.86 0.71 7.84
N CYS A 91 9.43 1.97 7.76
CA CYS A 91 10.27 3.11 7.45
C CYS A 91 10.45 4.00 8.68
N VAL A 92 11.68 4.47 8.88
CA VAL A 92 12.06 5.42 9.93
C VAL A 92 12.91 6.54 9.33
N HIS A 93 12.94 7.70 10.00
CA HIS A 93 13.77 8.80 9.54
C HIS A 93 15.27 8.51 9.74
N PRO A 94 16.18 8.82 8.79
CA PRO A 94 17.59 8.54 8.91
C PRO A 94 18.29 9.26 10.07
N ASP A 95 17.77 10.41 10.52
CA ASP A 95 18.33 11.17 11.64
C ASP A 95 17.59 10.94 12.96
N ASP A 96 16.74 9.90 13.03
CA ASP A 96 16.07 9.54 14.28
C ASP A 96 16.96 8.62 15.12
N GLU A 97 17.57 9.17 16.17
CA GLU A 97 18.48 8.45 17.05
C GLU A 97 17.83 7.22 17.73
N ARG A 98 16.52 7.25 17.91
CA ARG A 98 15.76 6.13 18.53
C ARG A 98 15.88 4.83 17.74
N TYR A 99 16.06 4.93 16.43
CA TYR A 99 16.01 3.80 15.50
C TYR A 99 17.33 3.50 14.79
N GLN A 100 18.41 4.26 15.04
CA GLN A 100 19.72 4.07 14.38
C GLN A 100 20.29 2.65 14.58
N HIS A 101 20.07 2.05 15.74
CA HIS A 101 20.51 0.70 16.05
C HIS A 101 19.80 -0.40 15.28
N LEU A 102 18.72 -0.05 14.55
CA LEU A 102 17.92 -0.98 13.72
C LEU A 102 18.38 -1.02 12.26
N LYS A 103 19.41 -0.27 11.90
CA LYS A 103 19.93 -0.25 10.53
C LYS A 103 20.36 -1.63 10.06
N GLY A 104 19.78 -2.10 8.94
CA GLY A 104 20.04 -3.42 8.37
C GLY A 104 19.29 -4.57 9.06
N LYS A 105 18.47 -4.29 10.07
CA LYS A 105 17.59 -5.28 10.69
C LYS A 105 16.27 -5.39 9.93
N LYS A 106 15.53 -6.47 10.25
CA LYS A 106 14.18 -6.72 9.76
C LYS A 106 13.20 -6.75 10.92
N VAL A 107 11.92 -6.63 10.59
CA VAL A 107 10.81 -6.85 11.50
C VAL A 107 9.90 -7.96 10.98
N ILE A 108 9.15 -8.54 11.90
CA ILE A 108 8.17 -9.60 11.62
C ILE A 108 6.79 -8.96 11.62
N ILE A 109 6.12 -9.01 10.47
CA ILE A 109 4.74 -8.53 10.36
C ILE A 109 3.82 -9.39 11.22
N PRO A 110 3.06 -8.80 12.15
CA PRO A 110 2.10 -9.52 12.97
C PRO A 110 1.12 -10.37 12.16
N LEU A 111 0.56 -11.40 12.76
CA LEU A 111 -0.45 -12.30 12.21
C LEU A 111 0.02 -13.15 11.02
N VAL A 112 0.76 -12.58 10.07
CA VAL A 112 1.25 -13.30 8.88
C VAL A 112 2.69 -13.80 9.00
N ARG A 113 3.42 -13.37 10.04
CA ARG A 113 4.80 -13.81 10.38
C ARG A 113 5.78 -13.68 9.20
N ARG A 114 5.61 -12.64 8.38
CA ARG A 114 6.52 -12.33 7.28
C ARG A 114 7.59 -11.36 7.73
N GLU A 115 8.84 -11.64 7.38
CA GLU A 115 9.97 -10.75 7.60
C GLU A 115 10.02 -9.67 6.51
N VAL A 116 10.18 -8.42 6.93
CA VAL A 116 10.36 -7.27 6.04
C VAL A 116 11.48 -6.36 6.55
N PRO A 117 12.17 -5.62 5.66
CA PRO A 117 13.25 -4.74 6.05
C PRO A 117 12.77 -3.51 6.82
N ILE A 118 13.65 -2.99 7.68
CA ILE A 118 13.56 -1.62 8.17
C ILE A 118 14.34 -0.74 7.20
N ILE A 119 13.65 0.22 6.58
CA ILE A 119 14.22 1.19 5.64
C ILE A 119 14.33 2.56 6.29
N PHE A 120 15.22 3.38 5.77
CA PHE A 120 15.48 4.74 6.26
C PHE A 120 15.17 5.74 5.15
N ASP A 121 14.25 6.67 5.40
CA ASP A 121 13.85 7.67 4.42
C ASP A 121 13.42 8.98 5.10
N GLU A 122 13.83 10.11 4.53
CA GLU A 122 13.48 11.46 5.00
C GLU A 122 11.99 11.78 4.89
N TYR A 123 11.23 10.94 4.20
CA TYR A 123 9.77 11.06 4.11
C TYR A 123 9.08 10.96 5.47
N VAL A 124 9.66 10.19 6.40
CA VAL A 124 9.05 9.98 7.72
C VAL A 124 9.22 11.20 8.62
N ASP A 125 8.11 11.72 9.13
CA ASP A 125 8.15 12.74 10.17
C ASP A 125 8.42 12.10 11.54
N LYS A 126 9.54 12.47 12.16
CA LYS A 126 9.98 11.96 13.47
C LYS A 126 9.02 12.31 14.61
N GLU A 127 8.29 13.40 14.47
CA GLU A 127 7.39 13.94 15.51
C GLU A 127 5.97 13.38 15.36
N PHE A 128 5.64 12.75 14.22
CA PHE A 128 4.31 12.18 14.00
C PHE A 128 4.21 10.74 14.51
N GLY A 129 3.22 10.48 15.36
CA GLY A 129 2.94 9.14 15.89
C GLY A 129 4.11 8.60 16.71
N THR A 130 4.73 7.53 16.23
CA THR A 130 5.91 6.91 16.85
C THR A 130 7.21 7.27 16.12
N GLY A 131 7.15 7.99 15.00
CA GLY A 131 8.28 8.19 14.09
C GLY A 131 8.65 6.93 13.27
N ALA A 132 7.82 5.89 13.35
CA ALA A 132 7.95 4.68 12.56
C ALA A 132 6.69 4.45 11.73
N LEU A 133 6.84 4.31 10.43
CA LEU A 133 5.76 4.19 9.45
C LEU A 133 5.80 2.78 8.83
N LYS A 134 4.66 2.08 8.84
CA LYS A 134 4.50 0.87 8.04
C LYS A 134 4.37 1.23 6.56
N ILE A 135 4.92 0.45 5.67
CA ILE A 135 4.87 0.69 4.22
C ILE A 135 4.06 -0.41 3.54
N THR A 136 2.92 -0.01 2.97
CA THR A 136 1.97 -0.90 2.26
C THR A 136 1.76 -0.40 0.83
N PRO A 137 2.68 -0.68 -0.11
CA PRO A 137 2.67 -0.10 -1.45
C PRO A 137 1.40 -0.37 -2.27
N ALA A 138 0.68 -1.44 -1.96
CA ALA A 138 -0.57 -1.76 -2.66
C ALA A 138 -1.78 -0.91 -2.23
N HIS A 139 -1.72 -0.22 -1.09
CA HIS A 139 -2.91 0.38 -0.46
C HIS A 139 -2.78 1.86 -0.11
N ASP A 140 -1.64 2.48 -0.39
CA ASP A 140 -1.39 3.90 -0.18
C ASP A 140 -0.47 4.45 -1.27
N ILE A 141 -0.79 5.63 -1.82
CA ILE A 141 -0.04 6.24 -2.93
C ILE A 141 1.37 6.68 -2.50
N ASN A 142 1.53 7.16 -1.28
CA ASN A 142 2.83 7.57 -0.76
C ASN A 142 3.70 6.35 -0.47
N ASP A 143 3.10 5.29 0.11
CA ASP A 143 3.78 4.01 0.33
C ASP A 143 4.17 3.35 -1.00
N TYR A 144 3.34 3.50 -2.05
CA TYR A 144 3.67 3.05 -3.41
C TYR A 144 4.93 3.75 -3.95
N ASN A 145 5.01 5.07 -3.81
CA ASN A 145 6.17 5.85 -4.26
C ASN A 145 7.43 5.47 -3.48
N LEU A 146 7.34 5.28 -2.15
CA LEU A 146 8.43 4.75 -1.34
C LEU A 146 8.80 3.33 -1.75
N GLY A 147 7.80 2.49 -2.06
CA GLY A 147 8.00 1.14 -2.57
C GLY A 147 8.83 1.13 -3.86
N LEU A 148 8.54 2.01 -4.81
CA LEU A 148 9.33 2.17 -6.04
C LEU A 148 10.76 2.64 -5.73
N LYS A 149 10.92 3.64 -4.86
CA LYS A 149 12.23 4.18 -4.47
C LYS A 149 13.14 3.12 -3.82
N HIS A 150 12.57 2.27 -2.97
CA HIS A 150 13.29 1.25 -2.23
C HIS A 150 13.17 -0.16 -2.83
N ASN A 151 12.58 -0.28 -4.02
CA ASN A 151 12.38 -1.56 -4.73
C ASN A 151 11.67 -2.62 -3.86
N LEU A 152 10.59 -2.21 -3.17
CA LEU A 152 9.79 -3.07 -2.33
C LEU A 152 8.76 -3.87 -3.15
N GLU A 153 8.39 -5.03 -2.64
CA GLU A 153 7.30 -5.83 -3.20
C GLU A 153 5.95 -5.12 -3.02
N ILE A 154 5.03 -5.31 -3.97
CA ILE A 154 3.66 -4.81 -3.91
C ILE A 154 2.73 -5.99 -3.64
N ILE A 155 2.20 -6.08 -2.42
CA ILE A 155 1.31 -7.18 -2.00
C ILE A 155 -0.10 -6.63 -1.81
N ASP A 156 -0.94 -6.84 -2.81
CA ASP A 156 -2.36 -6.49 -2.72
C ASP A 156 -3.10 -7.51 -1.86
N THR A 157 -3.78 -7.03 -0.83
CA THR A 157 -4.56 -7.84 0.13
C THR A 157 -6.07 -7.67 -0.01
N LEU A 158 -6.54 -6.91 -1.01
CA LEU A 158 -7.95 -6.66 -1.26
C LEU A 158 -8.42 -7.26 -2.59
N ASN A 159 -9.66 -7.69 -2.63
CA ASN A 159 -10.41 -8.00 -3.85
C ASN A 159 -11.02 -6.72 -4.43
N GLU A 160 -11.51 -6.78 -5.66
CA GLU A 160 -12.18 -5.67 -6.33
C GLU A 160 -13.41 -5.15 -5.57
N ASP A 161 -14.08 -5.97 -4.79
CA ASP A 161 -15.23 -5.61 -3.94
C ASP A 161 -14.84 -5.08 -2.56
N GLY A 162 -13.54 -4.92 -2.29
CA GLY A 162 -13.03 -4.41 -1.02
C GLY A 162 -13.02 -5.43 0.13
N THR A 163 -13.27 -6.70 -0.14
CA THR A 163 -13.04 -7.79 0.82
C THR A 163 -11.57 -8.20 0.84
N LEU A 164 -11.09 -8.80 1.92
CA LEU A 164 -9.72 -9.30 2.00
C LEU A 164 -9.54 -10.53 1.10
N ASN A 165 -8.45 -10.57 0.33
CA ASN A 165 -8.12 -11.69 -0.55
C ASN A 165 -7.20 -12.72 0.15
N ALA A 166 -6.78 -13.75 -0.57
CA ALA A 166 -5.95 -14.83 -0.04
C ALA A 166 -4.54 -14.36 0.43
N ASN A 167 -4.00 -13.26 -0.11
CA ASN A 167 -2.71 -12.71 0.31
C ASN A 167 -2.74 -12.15 1.73
N ALA A 168 -3.92 -11.73 2.20
CA ALA A 168 -4.10 -11.29 3.58
C ALA A 168 -3.91 -12.44 4.60
N ARG A 169 -4.11 -13.70 4.21
CA ARG A 169 -3.99 -14.92 5.04
C ARG A 169 -4.96 -14.99 6.23
N VAL A 170 -5.32 -13.85 6.80
CA VAL A 170 -6.31 -13.73 7.89
C VAL A 170 -7.49 -12.92 7.40
N CYS A 171 -8.67 -13.14 7.97
CA CYS A 171 -9.91 -12.44 7.61
C CYS A 171 -10.27 -12.49 6.11
N VAL A 172 -9.83 -13.53 5.38
CA VAL A 172 -10.10 -13.69 3.94
C VAL A 172 -11.61 -13.73 3.67
N GLY A 173 -12.07 -12.99 2.65
CA GLY A 173 -13.47 -12.87 2.27
C GLY A 173 -14.29 -11.91 3.15
N ILE A 174 -13.69 -11.28 4.15
CA ILE A 174 -14.37 -10.33 5.03
C ILE A 174 -14.18 -8.91 4.48
N ASP A 175 -15.23 -8.08 4.56
CA ASP A 175 -15.16 -6.65 4.24
C ASP A 175 -14.05 -5.94 5.03
N ARG A 176 -13.32 -5.03 4.40
CA ARG A 176 -12.16 -4.34 4.98
C ARG A 176 -12.46 -3.61 6.30
N PHE A 177 -13.66 -3.03 6.46
CA PHE A 177 -14.02 -2.31 7.68
C PHE A 177 -14.38 -3.27 8.83
N GLU A 178 -14.96 -4.43 8.51
CA GLU A 178 -15.16 -5.50 9.49
C GLU A 178 -13.85 -6.20 9.83
N ALA A 179 -13.01 -6.44 8.84
CA ALA A 179 -11.68 -7.00 9.01
C ALA A 179 -10.82 -6.12 9.92
N ARG A 180 -10.92 -4.77 9.81
CA ARG A 180 -10.24 -3.83 10.71
C ARG A 180 -10.51 -4.14 12.19
N LYS A 181 -11.77 -4.39 12.55
CA LYS A 181 -12.16 -4.71 13.93
C LYS A 181 -11.57 -6.06 14.37
N LYS A 182 -11.66 -7.07 13.50
CA LYS A 182 -11.14 -8.42 13.78
C LYS A 182 -9.63 -8.45 13.89
N VAL A 183 -8.92 -7.75 13.01
CA VAL A 183 -7.46 -7.63 13.06
C VAL A 183 -7.01 -6.99 14.37
N VAL A 184 -7.67 -5.92 14.81
CA VAL A 184 -7.37 -5.30 16.12
C VAL A 184 -7.60 -6.28 17.27
N GLU A 185 -8.63 -7.10 17.21
CA GLU A 185 -8.91 -8.11 18.23
C GLU A 185 -7.82 -9.20 18.24
N LEU A 186 -7.43 -9.70 17.06
CA LEU A 186 -6.34 -10.69 16.93
C LEU A 186 -5.01 -10.15 17.46
N LEU A 187 -4.65 -8.91 17.13
CA LEU A 187 -3.44 -8.25 17.63
C LEU A 187 -3.46 -8.13 19.16
N ARG A 188 -4.59 -7.78 19.76
CA ARG A 188 -4.74 -7.72 21.23
C ARG A 188 -4.59 -9.09 21.88
N GLN A 189 -5.08 -10.16 21.26
CA GLN A 189 -4.91 -11.52 21.75
C GLN A 189 -3.44 -11.95 21.76
N GLU A 190 -2.64 -11.47 20.80
CA GLU A 190 -1.19 -11.70 20.72
C GLU A 190 -0.37 -10.71 21.59
N GLY A 191 -1.00 -9.72 22.22
CA GLY A 191 -0.33 -8.71 23.06
C GLY A 191 0.43 -7.64 22.28
N LEU A 192 0.08 -7.44 21.01
CA LEU A 192 0.75 -6.57 20.04
C LEU A 192 0.04 -5.23 19.81
#